data_396acd9e82982d1244003fe267acbc8f
#
_entry.id   396acd9e82982d1244003fe267acbc8f
#
_cell.length_a   1.000
_cell.length_b   1.000
_cell.length_c   1.000
_cell.angle_alpha   90.00
_cell.angle_beta   90.00
_cell.angle_gamma   90.00
#
_symmetry.space_group_name_H-M   'P 1'
#
loop_
_entity.id
_entity.type
_entity.pdbx_description
1 polymer ?
#
loop_
_entity_poly.entity_id
_entity_poly.type
_entity_poly.pdbx_seq_one_letter_code
_entity_poly.pdbx_strand_id
1 'polypeptide(L)'
;MWDQKIPSYIYGKQNIVRLILWTALFALVFINIYKPFSSTSWYKVSEFKFFVFSSLIILTGVLVVVLSRIILFHWGKRHAITVRTYAIWIVVEIFFMSLFYTIYTLVLNPEREYMEVFNDSAVNTSLVLLLPYSVLHLYFSYKEKERQLRLLEENQTEAAVRQSVFSFYDEKNELRLSVKRSNLLYLESADNYVCIWYLNKGQLTKLSLIHI
;
A
#
# COMPACT_ATOMS: atom_id res chain seq x y z
N MET A 1 -9.55 -0.35 18.31
CA MET A 1 -8.91 0.45 17.25
C MET A 1 -7.39 0.25 17.24
N TRP A 2 -6.70 0.32 18.39
CA TRP A 2 -5.23 0.21 18.49
C TRP A 2 -4.68 -1.21 18.25
N ASP A 3 -5.46 -2.26 18.49
CA ASP A 3 -5.06 -3.67 18.30
C ASP A 3 -5.41 -4.24 16.92
N GLN A 4 -5.93 -3.40 16.01
CA GLN A 4 -6.17 -3.81 14.63
C GLN A 4 -4.85 -4.09 13.92
N LYS A 5 -4.81 -5.18 13.17
CA LYS A 5 -3.67 -5.54 12.33
C LYS A 5 -3.52 -4.51 11.21
N ILE A 6 -2.30 -4.05 11.01
CA ILE A 6 -1.98 -3.20 9.87
C ILE A 6 -2.07 -4.02 8.59
N PRO A 7 -2.72 -3.49 7.54
CA PRO A 7 -2.75 -4.14 6.24
C PRO A 7 -1.35 -4.41 5.69
N SER A 8 -1.17 -5.58 5.09
CA SER A 8 0.14 -6.04 4.59
C SER A 8 0.77 -5.14 3.54
N TYR A 9 -0.04 -4.33 2.82
CA TYR A 9 0.46 -3.40 1.83
C TYR A 9 1.34 -2.29 2.42
N ILE A 10 1.16 -1.92 3.71
CA ILE A 10 1.94 -0.85 4.36
C ILE A 10 3.41 -1.26 4.52
N TYR A 11 3.68 -2.53 4.83
CA TYR A 11 5.03 -3.07 4.99
C TYR A 11 5.48 -3.95 3.82
N GLY A 12 4.76 -3.91 2.70
CA GLY A 12 5.17 -4.58 1.46
C GLY A 12 6.48 -4.00 0.90
N LYS A 13 7.38 -4.86 0.40
CA LYS A 13 8.72 -4.48 -0.07
C LYS A 13 8.72 -3.25 -0.99
N GLN A 14 7.82 -3.21 -1.98
CA GLN A 14 7.74 -2.09 -2.93
C GLN A 14 7.31 -0.78 -2.26
N ASN A 15 6.38 -0.84 -1.32
CA ASN A 15 5.87 0.35 -0.63
C ASN A 15 6.88 0.88 0.40
N ILE A 16 7.66 -0.01 1.04
CA ILE A 16 8.80 0.39 1.88
C ILE A 16 9.83 1.15 1.05
N VAL A 17 10.22 0.64 -0.12
CA VAL A 17 11.19 1.34 -1.00
C VAL A 17 10.67 2.71 -1.42
N ARG A 18 9.40 2.79 -1.83
CA ARG A 18 8.77 4.08 -2.16
C ARG A 18 8.75 5.04 -0.97
N LEU A 19 8.40 4.54 0.20
CA LEU A 19 8.39 5.34 1.43
C LEU A 19 9.78 5.92 1.71
N ILE A 20 10.83 5.11 1.65
CA ILE A 20 12.22 5.56 1.88
C ILE A 20 12.62 6.62 0.84
N LEU A 21 12.37 6.36 -0.44
CA LEU A 21 12.75 7.29 -1.52
C LEU A 21 12.03 8.64 -1.40
N TRP A 22 10.72 8.62 -1.20
CA TRP A 22 9.93 9.84 -1.08
C TRP A 22 10.26 10.62 0.20
N THR A 23 10.52 9.92 1.31
CA THR A 23 10.96 10.57 2.56
C THR A 23 12.33 11.20 2.40
N ALA A 24 13.28 10.52 1.75
CA ALA A 24 14.61 11.07 1.48
C ALA A 24 14.55 12.29 0.56
N LEU A 25 13.75 12.23 -0.51
CA LEU A 25 13.54 13.34 -1.42
C LEU A 25 12.88 14.53 -0.71
N PHE A 26 11.84 14.26 0.07
CA PHE A 26 11.18 15.30 0.87
C PHE A 26 12.16 15.95 1.86
N ALA A 27 12.95 15.15 2.58
CA ALA A 27 13.95 15.65 3.52
C ALA A 27 14.97 16.56 2.82
N LEU A 28 15.45 16.15 1.64
CA LEU A 28 16.42 16.94 0.86
C LEU A 28 15.83 18.27 0.44
N VAL A 29 14.62 18.29 -0.09
CA VAL A 29 13.94 19.53 -0.50
C VAL A 29 13.64 20.41 0.72
N PHE A 30 13.06 19.82 1.77
CA PHE A 30 12.65 20.54 2.98
C PHE A 30 13.84 21.19 3.70
N ILE A 31 14.93 20.45 3.91
CA ILE A 31 16.10 20.98 4.62
C ILE A 31 16.79 22.09 3.80
N ASN A 32 16.87 21.95 2.49
CA ASN A 32 17.52 22.96 1.65
C ASN A 32 16.69 24.23 1.40
N ILE A 33 15.35 24.11 1.36
CA ILE A 33 14.45 25.26 1.16
C ILE A 33 14.13 25.93 2.48
N TYR A 34 13.67 25.15 3.46
CA TYR A 34 13.20 25.68 4.75
C TYR A 34 14.34 26.02 5.69
N LYS A 35 15.53 25.42 5.48
CA LYS A 35 16.73 25.62 6.32
C LYS A 35 16.39 25.53 7.81
N PRO A 36 15.68 24.46 8.27
CA PRO A 36 15.40 24.28 9.68
C PRO A 36 16.73 24.18 10.45
N PHE A 37 16.70 24.19 11.77
CA PHE A 37 17.88 24.05 12.64
C PHE A 37 18.75 25.30 12.75
N SER A 38 18.23 26.49 12.46
CA SER A 38 19.08 27.72 12.45
C SER A 38 20.36 27.51 11.63
N SER A 39 20.26 26.76 10.54
CA SER A 39 21.39 26.28 9.74
C SER A 39 22.29 27.42 9.21
N THR A 40 21.76 28.62 9.14
CA THR A 40 22.53 29.83 8.83
C THR A 40 23.51 30.24 9.92
N SER A 41 23.27 29.82 11.19
CA SER A 41 24.19 30.03 12.30
C SER A 41 25.29 28.96 12.39
N TRP A 42 25.08 27.80 11.78
CA TRP A 42 26.02 26.68 11.86
C TRP A 42 27.19 26.83 10.91
N TYR A 43 26.95 27.38 9.70
CA TYR A 43 27.98 27.52 8.70
C TYR A 43 27.79 28.84 7.94
N LYS A 44 28.73 29.77 8.10
CA LYS A 44 28.97 30.86 7.14
C LYS A 44 29.65 30.26 5.89
N VAL A 45 29.02 29.33 5.25
CA VAL A 45 29.51 28.62 4.06
C VAL A 45 28.69 29.00 2.83
N SER A 46 29.26 28.83 1.66
CA SER A 46 28.53 29.04 0.41
C SER A 46 27.34 28.08 0.31
N GLU A 47 26.28 28.47 -0.41
CA GLU A 47 25.06 27.65 -0.60
C GLU A 47 25.38 26.25 -1.14
N PHE A 48 26.36 26.12 -2.00
CA PHE A 48 26.81 24.84 -2.54
C PHE A 48 27.40 23.92 -1.45
N LYS A 49 28.24 24.46 -0.57
CA LYS A 49 28.78 23.69 0.56
C LYS A 49 27.69 23.27 1.53
N PHE A 50 26.72 24.16 1.81
CA PHE A 50 25.55 23.84 2.62
C PHE A 50 24.76 22.68 2.01
N PHE A 51 24.49 22.70 0.71
CA PHE A 51 23.81 21.62 0.01
C PHE A 51 24.56 20.28 0.13
N VAL A 52 25.88 20.27 -0.03
CA VAL A 52 26.68 19.04 0.09
C VAL A 52 26.63 18.50 1.52
N PHE A 53 26.83 19.34 2.54
CA PHE A 53 26.81 18.90 3.94
C PHE A 53 25.42 18.44 4.38
N SER A 54 24.36 19.18 4.01
CA SER A 54 22.98 18.76 4.31
C SER A 54 22.64 17.42 3.64
N SER A 55 23.09 17.19 2.42
CA SER A 55 22.89 15.92 1.71
C SER A 55 23.60 14.75 2.40
N LEU A 56 24.80 14.94 2.94
CA LEU A 56 25.52 13.93 3.72
C LEU A 56 24.77 13.59 5.02
N ILE A 57 24.28 14.61 5.73
CA ILE A 57 23.49 14.42 6.95
C ILE A 57 22.19 13.66 6.64
N ILE A 58 21.50 14.03 5.55
CA ILE A 58 20.28 13.33 5.12
C ILE A 58 20.61 11.87 4.79
N LEU A 59 21.72 11.60 4.10
CA LEU A 59 22.12 10.24 3.76
C LEU A 59 22.29 9.35 5.00
N THR A 60 22.89 9.88 6.07
CA THR A 60 23.02 9.15 7.34
C THR A 60 21.66 8.91 7.99
N GLY A 61 20.75 9.90 7.95
CA GLY A 61 19.36 9.72 8.40
C GLY A 61 18.60 8.66 7.60
N VAL A 62 18.77 8.66 6.28
CA VAL A 62 18.19 7.63 5.39
C VAL A 62 18.68 6.23 5.76
N LEU A 63 19.95 6.06 6.13
CA LEU A 63 20.47 4.77 6.58
C LEU A 63 19.75 4.27 7.85
N VAL A 64 19.48 5.15 8.81
CA VAL A 64 18.71 4.80 10.02
C VAL A 64 17.32 4.34 9.65
N VAL A 65 16.62 5.06 8.76
CA VAL A 65 15.29 4.69 8.27
C VAL A 65 15.32 3.35 7.55
N VAL A 66 16.30 3.12 6.68
CA VAL A 66 16.46 1.85 5.94
C VAL A 66 16.63 0.68 6.91
N LEU A 67 17.52 0.80 7.90
CA LEU A 67 17.75 -0.23 8.91
C LEU A 67 16.47 -0.49 9.72
N SER A 68 15.81 0.56 10.16
CA SER A 68 14.52 0.49 10.86
C SER A 68 13.48 -0.28 10.04
N ARG A 69 13.33 0.02 8.75
CA ARG A 69 12.36 -0.64 7.86
C ARG A 69 12.73 -2.09 7.54
N ILE A 70 14.01 -2.42 7.45
CA ILE A 70 14.47 -3.81 7.31
C ILE A 70 14.09 -4.62 8.54
N ILE A 71 14.32 -4.08 9.72
CA ILE A 71 13.97 -4.75 10.98
C ILE A 71 12.45 -4.94 11.06
N LEU A 72 11.66 -3.88 10.78
CA LEU A 72 10.20 -3.95 10.77
C LEU A 72 9.67 -4.99 9.79
N PHE A 73 10.26 -5.07 8.60
CA PHE A 73 9.88 -6.05 7.58
C PHE A 73 10.14 -7.49 8.06
N HIS A 74 11.29 -7.77 8.66
CA HIS A 74 11.61 -9.10 9.20
C HIS A 74 10.73 -9.46 10.40
N TRP A 75 10.45 -8.48 11.26
CA TRP A 75 9.53 -8.66 12.39
C TRP A 75 8.12 -8.98 11.91
N GLY A 76 7.62 -8.25 10.91
CA GLY A 76 6.29 -8.43 10.33
C GLY A 76 6.06 -9.77 9.63
N LYS A 77 7.14 -10.48 9.23
CA LYS A 77 7.05 -11.85 8.72
C LYS A 77 6.72 -12.88 9.81
N ARG A 78 7.11 -12.61 11.04
CA ARG A 78 6.94 -13.53 12.17
C ARG A 78 5.79 -13.16 13.09
N HIS A 79 5.45 -11.88 13.17
CA HIS A 79 4.43 -11.34 14.07
C HIS A 79 3.47 -10.43 13.31
N ALA A 80 2.19 -10.49 13.67
CA ALA A 80 1.22 -9.54 13.13
C ALA A 80 1.49 -8.15 13.71
N ILE A 81 1.80 -7.17 12.84
CA ILE A 81 2.03 -5.79 13.25
C ILE A 81 0.67 -5.14 13.49
N THR A 82 0.46 -4.62 14.69
CA THR A 82 -0.73 -3.83 15.04
C THR A 82 -0.48 -2.34 14.83
N VAL A 83 -1.54 -1.54 14.76
CA VAL A 83 -1.46 -0.07 14.69
C VAL A 83 -0.63 0.48 15.83
N ARG A 84 -0.84 -0.04 17.05
CA ARG A 84 -0.07 0.34 18.24
C ARG A 84 1.42 0.07 18.07
N THR A 85 1.78 -1.13 17.65
CA THR A 85 3.19 -1.52 17.43
C THR A 85 3.86 -0.62 16.39
N TYR A 86 3.14 -0.32 15.31
CA TYR A 86 3.66 0.55 14.25
C TYR A 86 3.84 2.00 14.71
N ALA A 87 2.90 2.54 15.48
CA ALA A 87 3.01 3.88 16.05
C ALA A 87 4.20 3.99 17.02
N ILE A 88 4.35 3.00 17.92
CA ILE A 88 5.51 2.94 18.82
C ILE A 88 6.81 2.88 18.00
N TRP A 89 6.82 2.10 16.92
CA TRP A 89 7.98 1.98 16.04
C TRP A 89 8.40 3.32 15.43
N ILE A 90 7.43 4.12 14.94
CA ILE A 90 7.69 5.47 14.42
C ILE A 90 8.26 6.39 15.51
N VAL A 91 7.71 6.34 16.73
CA VAL A 91 8.22 7.14 17.85
C VAL A 91 9.67 6.77 18.18
N VAL A 92 9.97 5.48 18.22
CA VAL A 92 11.34 4.97 18.44
C VAL A 92 12.27 5.44 17.32
N GLU A 93 11.83 5.40 16.08
CA GLU A 93 12.59 5.86 14.91
C GLU A 93 12.92 7.36 15.02
N ILE A 94 11.93 8.19 15.36
CA ILE A 94 12.11 9.64 15.61
C ILE A 94 13.11 9.87 16.75
N PHE A 95 12.97 9.14 17.85
CA PHE A 95 13.85 9.27 19.00
C PHE A 95 15.31 8.99 18.67
N PHE A 96 15.60 7.87 17.99
CA PHE A 96 16.95 7.52 17.60
C PHE A 96 17.55 8.51 16.60
N MET A 97 16.76 8.98 15.65
CA MET A 97 17.22 10.01 14.70
C MET A 97 17.51 11.34 15.42
N SER A 98 16.64 11.76 16.32
CA SER A 98 16.85 13.00 17.10
C SER A 98 18.10 12.90 17.97
N LEU A 99 18.31 11.76 18.60
CA LEU A 99 19.52 11.49 19.37
C LEU A 99 20.77 11.56 18.49
N PHE A 100 20.74 10.94 17.31
CA PHE A 100 21.85 10.97 16.36
C PHE A 100 22.20 12.40 15.95
N TYR A 101 21.20 13.21 15.57
CA TYR A 101 21.42 14.61 15.19
C TYR A 101 21.87 15.47 16.36
N THR A 102 21.40 15.21 17.57
CA THR A 102 21.86 15.89 18.78
C THR A 102 23.34 15.62 19.02
N ILE A 103 23.77 14.37 18.99
CA ILE A 103 25.18 13.99 19.16
C ILE A 103 26.04 14.65 18.08
N TYR A 104 25.62 14.61 16.83
CA TYR A 104 26.31 15.21 15.70
C TYR A 104 26.47 16.73 15.89
N THR A 105 25.40 17.41 16.32
CA THR A 105 25.39 18.86 16.58
C THR A 105 26.33 19.24 17.72
N LEU A 106 26.34 18.48 18.82
CA LEU A 106 27.19 18.76 19.98
C LEU A 106 28.66 18.49 19.71
N VAL A 107 28.97 17.53 18.84
CA VAL A 107 30.36 17.31 18.38
C VAL A 107 30.89 18.52 17.59
N LEU A 108 30.02 19.14 16.82
CA LEU A 108 30.40 20.32 16.01
C LEU A 108 30.35 21.63 16.82
N ASN A 109 29.45 21.74 17.78
CA ASN A 109 29.23 22.92 18.62
C ASN A 109 29.05 22.53 20.10
N PRO A 110 30.15 22.28 20.82
CA PRO A 110 30.12 21.78 22.21
C PRO A 110 29.52 22.80 23.22
N GLU A 111 29.42 24.06 22.83
CA GLU A 111 28.90 25.13 23.68
C GLU A 111 27.37 25.15 23.82
N ARG A 112 26.64 24.35 23.00
CA ARG A 112 25.19 24.31 23.04
C ARG A 112 24.67 23.40 24.13
N GLU A 113 23.54 23.82 24.74
CA GLU A 113 22.87 23.01 25.76
C GLU A 113 22.22 21.76 25.11
N TYR A 114 22.49 20.58 25.73
CA TYR A 114 22.01 19.28 25.20
C TYR A 114 20.49 19.25 25.02
N MET A 115 19.73 19.76 26.00
CA MET A 115 18.27 19.68 26.02
C MET A 115 17.64 20.55 24.94
N GLU A 116 18.19 21.74 24.71
CA GLU A 116 17.75 22.62 23.63
C GLU A 116 17.96 21.96 22.28
N VAL A 117 19.18 21.45 22.02
CA VAL A 117 19.53 20.79 20.76
C VAL A 117 18.69 19.54 20.53
N PHE A 118 18.43 18.75 21.57
CA PHE A 118 17.59 17.56 21.46
C PHE A 118 16.14 17.91 21.10
N ASN A 119 15.57 18.91 21.76
CA ASN A 119 14.20 19.36 21.49
C ASN A 119 14.05 19.86 20.05
N ASP A 120 14.97 20.72 19.61
CA ASP A 120 14.99 21.22 18.22
C ASP A 120 15.12 20.06 17.22
N SER A 121 16.03 19.12 17.50
CA SER A 121 16.22 17.94 16.67
C SER A 121 14.98 17.05 16.62
N ALA A 122 14.30 16.86 17.75
CA ALA A 122 13.09 16.05 17.84
C ALA A 122 11.93 16.67 17.04
N VAL A 123 11.70 17.97 17.17
CA VAL A 123 10.65 18.68 16.43
C VAL A 123 10.90 18.62 14.93
N ASN A 124 12.10 18.97 14.50
CA ASN A 124 12.44 18.98 13.07
C ASN A 124 12.43 17.57 12.45
N THR A 125 12.96 16.57 13.15
CA THR A 125 12.92 15.17 12.70
C THR A 125 11.49 14.67 12.60
N SER A 126 10.62 15.03 13.55
CA SER A 126 9.22 14.68 13.52
C SER A 126 8.52 15.22 12.28
N LEU A 127 8.75 16.50 11.94
CA LEU A 127 8.17 17.12 10.73
C LEU A 127 8.65 16.43 9.47
N VAL A 128 9.97 16.18 9.35
CA VAL A 128 10.57 15.55 8.19
C VAL A 128 10.09 14.12 7.97
N LEU A 129 9.80 13.37 9.03
CA LEU A 129 9.33 11.98 8.94
C LEU A 129 7.81 11.86 8.87
N LEU A 130 7.08 12.51 9.77
CA LEU A 130 5.64 12.31 9.90
C LEU A 130 4.87 12.85 8.69
N LEU A 131 5.32 13.96 8.08
CA LEU A 131 4.61 14.53 6.95
C LEU A 131 4.60 13.59 5.73
N PRO A 132 5.75 13.13 5.19
CA PRO A 132 5.75 12.19 4.08
C PRO A 132 5.14 10.83 4.47
N TYR A 133 5.29 10.37 5.71
CA TYR A 133 4.69 9.12 6.16
C TYR A 133 3.16 9.20 6.13
N SER A 134 2.58 10.31 6.59
CA SER A 134 1.13 10.52 6.56
C SER A 134 0.59 10.56 5.12
N VAL A 135 1.24 11.33 4.25
CA VAL A 135 0.84 11.45 2.83
C VAL A 135 0.92 10.09 2.13
N LEU A 136 2.03 9.37 2.31
CA LEU A 136 2.22 8.06 1.67
C LEU A 136 1.28 7.00 2.25
N HIS A 137 0.98 7.06 3.55
CA HIS A 137 0.00 6.16 4.16
C HIS A 137 -1.40 6.38 3.55
N LEU A 138 -1.84 7.62 3.40
CA LEU A 138 -3.10 7.96 2.74
C LEU A 138 -3.11 7.49 1.28
N TYR A 139 -2.03 7.73 0.54
CA TYR A 139 -1.89 7.29 -0.84
C TYR A 139 -1.98 5.76 -0.98
N PHE A 140 -1.25 5.01 -0.15
CA PHE A 140 -1.30 3.55 -0.20
C PHE A 140 -2.66 2.99 0.21
N SER A 141 -3.31 3.60 1.21
CA SER A 141 -4.66 3.24 1.63
C SER A 141 -5.69 3.49 0.52
N TYR A 142 -5.58 4.63 -0.16
CA TYR A 142 -6.44 4.95 -1.31
C TYR A 142 -6.27 3.92 -2.43
N LYS A 143 -5.02 3.64 -2.80
CA LYS A 143 -4.71 2.70 -3.89
C LYS A 143 -5.17 1.26 -3.60
N GLU A 144 -5.07 0.83 -2.34
CA GLU A 144 -5.57 -0.49 -1.94
C GLU A 144 -7.10 -0.56 -1.99
N LYS A 145 -7.81 0.49 -1.56
CA LYS A 145 -9.26 0.56 -1.70
C LYS A 145 -9.71 0.53 -3.16
N GLU A 146 -9.02 1.27 -4.03
CA GLU A 146 -9.27 1.25 -5.48
C GLU A 146 -9.13 -0.17 -6.04
N ARG A 147 -8.06 -0.88 -5.64
CA ARG A 147 -7.84 -2.26 -6.04
C ARG A 147 -8.97 -3.19 -5.56
N GLN A 148 -9.39 -3.06 -4.31
CA GLN A 148 -10.48 -3.87 -3.77
C GLN A 148 -11.81 -3.62 -4.49
N LEU A 149 -12.11 -2.37 -4.84
CA LEU A 149 -13.30 -2.03 -5.62
C LEU A 149 -13.27 -2.68 -7.01
N ARG A 150 -12.16 -2.60 -7.72
CA ARG A 150 -12.01 -3.25 -9.03
C ARG A 150 -12.24 -4.77 -8.95
N LEU A 151 -11.67 -5.43 -7.95
CA LEU A 151 -11.86 -6.87 -7.76
C LEU A 151 -13.34 -7.21 -7.47
N LEU A 152 -14.06 -6.35 -6.73
CA LEU A 152 -15.49 -6.54 -6.50
C LEU A 152 -16.30 -6.37 -7.79
N GLU A 153 -15.98 -5.36 -8.60
CA GLU A 153 -16.64 -5.13 -9.90
C GLU A 153 -16.39 -6.29 -10.88
N GLU A 154 -15.17 -6.79 -10.96
CA GLU A 154 -14.82 -7.96 -11.77
C GLU A 154 -15.60 -9.20 -11.34
N ASN A 155 -15.63 -9.49 -10.03
CA ASN A 155 -16.38 -10.62 -9.48
C ASN A 155 -17.90 -10.50 -9.73
N GLN A 156 -18.48 -9.29 -9.62
CA GLN A 156 -19.89 -9.06 -9.93
C GLN A 156 -20.18 -9.27 -11.41
N THR A 157 -19.29 -8.80 -12.27
CA THR A 157 -19.43 -8.98 -13.73
C THR A 157 -19.34 -10.46 -14.10
N GLU A 158 -18.39 -11.21 -13.54
CA GLU A 158 -18.30 -12.66 -13.76
C GLU A 158 -19.53 -13.41 -13.23
N ALA A 159 -20.03 -13.05 -12.05
CA ALA A 159 -21.24 -13.65 -11.50
C ALA A 159 -22.47 -13.37 -12.39
N ALA A 160 -22.59 -12.13 -12.89
CA ALA A 160 -23.67 -11.75 -13.80
C ALA A 160 -23.57 -12.52 -15.13
N VAL A 161 -22.36 -12.71 -15.67
CA VAL A 161 -22.15 -13.51 -16.88
C VAL A 161 -22.51 -14.99 -16.64
N ARG A 162 -22.09 -15.57 -15.50
CA ARG A 162 -22.46 -16.97 -15.15
C ARG A 162 -23.95 -17.14 -14.98
N GLN A 163 -24.64 -16.20 -14.34
CA GLN A 163 -26.11 -16.22 -14.20
C GLN A 163 -26.85 -16.00 -15.52
N SER A 164 -26.19 -15.42 -16.51
CA SER A 164 -26.75 -15.21 -17.85
C SER A 164 -26.67 -16.43 -18.77
N VAL A 165 -26.04 -17.52 -18.32
CA VAL A 165 -25.86 -18.74 -19.11
C VAL A 165 -26.50 -19.91 -18.38
N PHE A 166 -27.36 -20.64 -19.10
CA PHE A 166 -27.92 -21.92 -18.63
C PHE A 166 -27.10 -23.06 -19.24
N SER A 167 -26.67 -23.98 -18.37
CA SER A 167 -25.94 -25.19 -18.74
C SER A 167 -26.83 -26.41 -18.54
N PHE A 168 -26.99 -27.18 -19.59
CA PHE A 168 -27.79 -28.40 -19.59
C PHE A 168 -26.86 -29.62 -19.70
N TYR A 169 -27.05 -30.57 -18.79
CA TYR A 169 -26.25 -31.78 -18.68
C TYR A 169 -27.11 -32.99 -19.02
N ASP A 170 -26.48 -34.05 -19.53
CA ASP A 170 -27.14 -35.33 -19.71
C ASP A 170 -27.08 -36.23 -18.43
N GLU A 171 -27.63 -37.43 -18.54
CA GLU A 171 -27.64 -38.42 -17.45
C GLU A 171 -26.24 -38.81 -16.97
N LYS A 172 -25.23 -38.68 -17.80
CA LYS A 172 -23.84 -38.98 -17.48
C LYS A 172 -23.11 -37.73 -16.90
N ASN A 173 -23.87 -36.69 -16.60
CA ASN A 173 -23.35 -35.41 -16.13
C ASN A 173 -22.38 -34.73 -17.13
N GLU A 174 -22.51 -35.05 -18.45
CA GLU A 174 -21.77 -34.39 -19.51
C GLU A 174 -22.52 -33.14 -19.99
N LEU A 175 -21.78 -32.04 -20.16
CA LEU A 175 -22.35 -30.79 -20.67
C LEU A 175 -22.79 -30.96 -22.13
N ARG A 176 -24.07 -30.87 -22.42
CA ARG A 176 -24.66 -30.99 -23.75
C ARG A 176 -24.95 -29.63 -24.39
N LEU A 177 -25.37 -28.68 -23.60
CA LEU A 177 -25.73 -27.35 -24.10
C LEU A 177 -25.40 -26.27 -23.07
N SER A 178 -24.81 -25.19 -23.55
CA SER A 178 -24.65 -23.96 -22.79
C SER A 178 -25.23 -22.81 -23.60
N VAL A 179 -26.28 -22.18 -23.12
CA VAL A 179 -27.03 -21.16 -23.83
C VAL A 179 -27.20 -19.91 -22.98
N LYS A 180 -27.02 -18.74 -23.58
CA LYS A 180 -27.29 -17.47 -22.92
C LYS A 180 -28.80 -17.37 -22.60
N ARG A 181 -29.11 -16.81 -21.42
CA ARG A 181 -30.50 -16.59 -20.99
C ARG A 181 -31.34 -15.84 -22.04
N SER A 182 -30.74 -14.87 -22.71
CA SER A 182 -31.40 -14.11 -23.81
C SER A 182 -31.77 -14.96 -25.03
N ASN A 183 -31.09 -16.10 -25.22
CA ASN A 183 -31.28 -16.98 -26.37
C ASN A 183 -32.11 -18.23 -26.00
N LEU A 184 -32.36 -18.49 -24.74
CA LEU A 184 -33.25 -19.56 -24.29
C LEU A 184 -34.70 -19.07 -24.45
N LEU A 185 -35.50 -19.82 -25.20
CA LEU A 185 -36.89 -19.46 -25.42
C LEU A 185 -37.81 -20.14 -24.41
N TYR A 186 -37.85 -21.46 -24.42
CA TYR A 186 -38.63 -22.24 -23.47
C TYR A 186 -38.14 -23.69 -23.39
N LEU A 187 -38.60 -24.34 -22.33
CA LEU A 187 -38.39 -25.76 -22.11
C LEU A 187 -39.75 -26.48 -22.25
N GLU A 188 -39.76 -27.59 -22.97
CA GLU A 188 -40.94 -28.37 -23.25
C GLU A 188 -40.73 -29.80 -22.71
N SER A 189 -41.64 -30.29 -21.93
CA SER A 189 -41.64 -31.68 -21.51
C SER A 189 -42.38 -32.54 -22.55
N ALA A 190 -41.73 -33.57 -23.06
CA ALA A 190 -42.27 -34.48 -24.03
C ALA A 190 -41.98 -35.93 -23.58
N ASP A 191 -42.91 -36.54 -22.89
CA ASP A 191 -42.78 -37.88 -22.27
C ASP A 191 -41.49 -38.00 -21.44
N ASN A 192 -40.53 -38.80 -21.89
CA ASN A 192 -39.26 -39.03 -21.21
C ASN A 192 -38.15 -38.04 -21.65
N TYR A 193 -38.48 -36.99 -22.38
CA TYR A 193 -37.54 -36.03 -22.91
C TYR A 193 -37.86 -34.61 -22.43
N VAL A 194 -36.83 -33.82 -22.23
CA VAL A 194 -36.94 -32.37 -22.12
C VAL A 194 -36.40 -31.74 -23.39
N CYS A 195 -37.25 -31.03 -24.10
CA CYS A 195 -36.89 -30.30 -25.30
C CYS A 195 -36.51 -28.87 -24.95
N ILE A 196 -35.33 -28.46 -25.33
CA ILE A 196 -34.79 -27.12 -25.07
C ILE A 196 -34.87 -26.36 -26.40
N TRP A 197 -35.67 -25.29 -26.41
CA TRP A 197 -35.80 -24.44 -27.57
C TRP A 197 -34.99 -23.15 -27.36
N TYR A 198 -34.07 -22.89 -28.26
CA TYR A 198 -33.14 -21.75 -28.13
C TYR A 198 -32.75 -21.19 -29.52
N LEU A 199 -32.26 -19.95 -29.50
CA LEU A 199 -31.72 -19.30 -30.69
C LEU A 199 -30.22 -19.59 -30.82
N ASN A 200 -29.83 -20.20 -31.90
CA ASN A 200 -28.43 -20.40 -32.27
C ASN A 200 -28.14 -19.52 -33.50
N LYS A 201 -27.31 -18.51 -33.35
CA LYS A 201 -26.99 -17.54 -34.43
C LYS A 201 -28.25 -16.95 -35.11
N GLY A 202 -29.30 -16.69 -34.32
CA GLY A 202 -30.56 -16.17 -34.84
C GLY A 202 -31.52 -17.18 -35.45
N GLN A 203 -31.15 -18.46 -35.50
CA GLN A 203 -32.02 -19.54 -35.98
C GLN A 203 -32.60 -20.33 -34.82
N LEU A 204 -33.88 -20.67 -34.91
CA LEU A 204 -34.58 -21.50 -33.95
C LEU A 204 -34.01 -22.91 -33.97
N THR A 205 -33.49 -23.38 -32.83
CA THR A 205 -32.91 -24.73 -32.71
C THR A 205 -33.53 -25.46 -31.52
N LYS A 206 -33.74 -26.74 -31.69
CA LYS A 206 -34.29 -27.66 -30.68
C LYS A 206 -33.22 -28.68 -30.30
N LEU A 207 -32.98 -28.85 -29.01
CA LEU A 207 -32.21 -29.93 -28.45
C LEU A 207 -33.11 -30.77 -27.52
N SER A 208 -33.13 -32.07 -27.75
CA SER A 208 -33.86 -33.04 -26.90
C SER A 208 -32.86 -33.73 -25.98
N LEU A 209 -33.11 -33.68 -24.70
CA LEU A 209 -32.36 -34.40 -23.67
C LEU A 209 -33.29 -35.40 -23.02
N ILE A 210 -32.79 -36.63 -22.81
CA ILE A 210 -33.50 -37.66 -22.11
C ILE A 210 -33.59 -37.22 -20.65
N HIS A 211 -34.81 -37.26 -20.12
CA HIS A 211 -35.08 -37.03 -18.68
C HIS A 211 -35.45 -38.36 -18.06
N ILE A 212 -34.72 -38.73 -17.04
CA ILE A 212 -35.10 -39.85 -16.20
C ILE A 212 -35.91 -39.35 -15.01
#